data_cbbfff29d5d03f98501f8a20134ef1e2
#
_entry.id   cbbfff29d5d03f98501f8a20134ef1e2
#
_cell.length_a   1.000
_cell.length_b   1.000
_cell.length_c   1.000
_cell.angle_alpha   90.00
_cell.angle_beta   90.00
_cell.angle_gamma   90.00
#
_symmetry.space_group_name_H-M   'P 1'
#
loop_
_entity.id
_entity.type
_entity.pdbx_description
1 polymer ?
#
loop_
_entity_poly.entity_id
_entity_poly.type
_entity_poly.pdbx_seq_one_letter_code
_entity_poly.pdbx_strand_id
1 'polypeptide(L)'
;SRASAASDVYKRQPVTIETVDRDSLGIDTLRRIDTVDNGLVTLRDGGRDGSMVLEVAGFGLRLGHTPMQKMEVKSPRVWLNLLSDMEFGFTQLTGVDYSGYAPGEAGFLDQRLGPSFHFSFSVMQICLSLNRSRTLSLGLGLQYTLDNIRLADSGITLGNIGGRLVPVALDEPADKSKAVTSSLGIPVRLIYEPVKRLRITAVAYSDFMLGADAIYKKPKEKHSLSGFRAYQFGLGASVAYSGFGLYARYGITPLFKHDAGPDCHTVSFGFAYSLSL
;
A
#
# COMPACT_ATOMS: atom_id res chain seq x y z
N SER A 1 52.72 -22.69 18.36
CA SER A 1 52.33 -21.37 17.97
C SER A 1 51.31 -21.40 16.82
N ARG A 2 50.05 -21.50 17.19
CA ARG A 2 48.87 -21.33 16.30
C ARG A 2 47.99 -20.28 16.96
N ALA A 3 48.22 -19.03 16.65
CA ALA A 3 47.28 -17.94 16.96
C ALA A 3 47.77 -16.69 16.24
N SER A 4 47.51 -16.59 14.93
CA SER A 4 47.65 -15.31 14.21
C SER A 4 47.07 -15.39 12.80
N ALA A 5 45.84 -15.87 12.62
CA ALA A 5 45.18 -15.87 11.33
C ALA A 5 43.68 -15.49 11.40
N ALA A 6 43.23 -14.92 12.52
CA ALA A 6 41.80 -14.62 12.71
C ALA A 6 41.52 -13.11 12.94
N SER A 7 42.47 -12.22 12.62
CA SER A 7 42.36 -10.79 12.97
C SER A 7 42.28 -9.82 11.78
N ASP A 8 42.34 -10.29 10.54
CA ASP A 8 42.42 -9.39 9.38
C ASP A 8 41.12 -9.22 8.58
N VAL A 9 39.98 -9.67 9.08
CA VAL A 9 38.68 -9.53 8.37
C VAL A 9 37.89 -8.27 8.79
N TYR A 10 38.30 -7.56 9.82
CA TYR A 10 37.57 -6.39 10.34
C TYR A 10 38.41 -5.12 10.42
N LYS A 11 38.88 -4.60 9.29
CA LYS A 11 39.31 -3.20 9.20
C LYS A 11 39.29 -2.72 7.75
N ARG A 12 38.10 -2.63 7.13
CA ARG A 12 37.92 -1.63 6.07
C ARG A 12 37.23 -0.44 6.72
N GLN A 13 38.04 0.58 7.02
CA GLN A 13 37.51 1.87 7.46
C GLN A 13 36.69 2.49 6.34
N PRO A 14 35.59 3.19 6.64
CA PRO A 14 34.87 3.95 5.64
C PRO A 14 35.81 4.97 5.01
N VAL A 15 35.89 4.98 3.68
CA VAL A 15 36.66 5.99 2.96
C VAL A 15 35.82 7.26 2.98
N THR A 16 36.21 8.23 3.80
CA THR A 16 35.62 9.55 3.83
C THR A 16 36.27 10.37 2.72
N ILE A 17 35.52 10.73 1.69
CA ILE A 17 35.97 11.65 0.65
C ILE A 17 35.42 13.03 0.99
N GLU A 18 36.28 13.94 1.39
CA GLU A 18 35.94 15.35 1.56
C GLU A 18 36.07 16.04 0.19
N THR A 19 34.95 16.48 -0.36
CA THR A 19 34.94 17.36 -1.52
C THR A 19 34.56 18.76 -1.09
N VAL A 20 35.39 19.73 -1.44
CA VAL A 20 35.10 21.16 -1.25
C VAL A 20 34.44 21.66 -2.53
N ASP A 21 33.17 22.04 -2.43
CA ASP A 21 32.43 22.65 -3.52
C ASP A 21 32.37 24.17 -3.28
N ARG A 22 32.90 24.95 -4.23
CA ARG A 22 32.84 26.42 -4.19
C ARG A 22 31.60 26.88 -4.91
N ASP A 23 30.66 27.45 -4.20
CA ASP A 23 29.53 28.10 -4.84
C ASP A 23 29.89 29.44 -5.47
N SER A 24 28.98 29.99 -6.27
CA SER A 24 29.15 31.27 -6.97
C SER A 24 29.28 32.49 -6.02
N LEU A 25 29.17 32.31 -4.72
CA LEU A 25 29.30 33.33 -3.67
C LEU A 25 30.60 33.20 -2.88
N GLY A 26 31.45 32.22 -3.20
CA GLY A 26 32.77 32.03 -2.57
C GLY A 26 32.72 31.45 -1.15
N ILE A 27 31.60 30.83 -0.77
CA ILE A 27 31.44 30.19 0.55
C ILE A 27 31.84 28.73 0.41
N ASP A 28 32.93 28.32 1.07
CA ASP A 28 33.37 26.93 1.14
C ASP A 28 32.43 26.15 2.07
N THR A 29 31.57 25.33 1.51
CA THR A 29 30.76 24.38 2.27
C THR A 29 31.42 23.01 2.25
N LEU A 30 31.92 22.57 3.38
CA LEU A 30 32.41 21.21 3.59
C LEU A 30 31.22 20.24 3.50
N ARG A 31 31.18 19.44 2.45
CA ARG A 31 30.25 18.30 2.33
C ARG A 31 30.96 17.04 2.79
N ARG A 32 30.50 16.47 3.87
CA ARG A 32 30.89 15.13 4.28
C ARG A 32 30.01 14.11 3.53
N ILE A 33 30.61 13.38 2.61
CA ILE A 33 29.96 12.26 1.93
C ILE A 33 30.48 10.98 2.58
N ASP A 34 29.69 10.42 3.47
CA ASP A 34 30.00 9.11 4.04
C ASP A 34 29.48 8.03 3.06
N THR A 35 30.41 7.37 2.38
CA THR A 35 30.11 6.23 1.51
C THR A 35 30.67 4.97 2.17
N VAL A 36 29.80 4.03 2.50
CA VAL A 36 30.20 2.69 2.94
C VAL A 36 30.00 1.75 1.76
N ASP A 37 31.08 1.24 1.22
CA ASP A 37 31.08 0.30 0.10
C ASP A 37 31.79 -1.00 0.53
N ASN A 38 31.06 -2.11 0.53
CA ASN A 38 31.64 -3.44 0.76
C ASN A 38 31.50 -4.36 -0.47
N GLY A 39 31.27 -3.78 -1.66
CA GLY A 39 31.14 -4.47 -2.94
C GLY A 39 29.75 -5.08 -3.23
N LEU A 40 28.90 -5.26 -2.23
CA LEU A 40 27.52 -5.72 -2.37
C LEU A 40 26.49 -4.68 -1.92
N VAL A 41 26.91 -3.81 -1.01
CA VAL A 41 26.03 -2.79 -0.39
C VAL A 41 26.75 -1.46 -0.41
N THR A 42 26.19 -0.47 -1.10
CA THR A 42 26.67 0.91 -1.10
C THR A 42 25.64 1.79 -0.41
N LEU A 43 26.04 2.47 0.66
CA LEU A 43 25.23 3.49 1.32
C LEU A 43 25.76 4.87 0.92
N ARG A 44 24.91 5.71 0.34
CA ARG A 44 25.26 7.07 -0.03
C ARG A 44 24.32 8.05 0.67
N ASP A 45 24.90 9.08 1.25
CA ASP A 45 24.12 10.23 1.71
C ASP A 45 23.64 11.03 0.49
N GLY A 46 22.35 11.29 0.40
CA GLY A 46 21.72 11.99 -0.72
C GLY A 46 21.92 13.51 -0.71
N GLY A 47 22.68 14.04 0.24
CA GLY A 47 23.03 15.46 0.32
C GLY A 47 21.99 16.34 1.02
N ARG A 48 21.80 17.60 0.57
CA ARG A 48 21.03 18.68 1.24
C ARG A 48 19.59 18.36 1.62
N ASP A 49 19.02 17.29 1.13
CA ASP A 49 17.61 16.90 1.33
C ASP A 49 17.41 15.80 2.39
N GLY A 50 18.49 15.35 3.01
CA GLY A 50 18.41 14.31 4.04
C GLY A 50 17.97 12.93 3.52
N SER A 51 18.00 12.71 2.19
CA SER A 51 17.73 11.40 1.63
C SER A 51 18.96 10.50 1.75
N MET A 52 18.73 9.19 1.94
CA MET A 52 19.77 8.16 1.90
C MET A 52 19.48 7.22 0.74
N VAL A 53 20.51 6.84 0.02
CA VAL A 53 20.44 5.84 -1.04
C VAL A 53 21.24 4.62 -0.60
N LEU A 54 20.54 3.50 -0.44
CA LEU A 54 21.14 2.19 -0.19
C LEU A 54 21.08 1.40 -1.50
N GLU A 55 22.22 1.03 -2.04
CA GLU A 55 22.31 0.17 -3.22
C GLU A 55 22.80 -1.22 -2.80
N VAL A 56 22.02 -2.26 -3.11
CA VAL A 56 22.30 -3.66 -2.79
C VAL A 56 22.29 -4.46 -4.09
N ALA A 57 23.43 -5.02 -4.48
CA ALA A 57 23.57 -5.83 -5.70
C ALA A 57 22.98 -5.18 -6.97
N GLY A 58 23.15 -3.88 -7.14
CA GLY A 58 22.61 -3.11 -8.27
C GLY A 58 21.15 -2.66 -8.13
N PHE A 59 20.50 -2.94 -7.00
CA PHE A 59 19.18 -2.43 -6.65
C PHE A 59 19.32 -1.23 -5.72
N GLY A 60 18.83 -0.07 -6.14
CA GLY A 60 18.84 1.14 -5.32
C GLY A 60 17.60 1.27 -4.43
N LEU A 61 17.80 1.34 -3.12
CA LEU A 61 16.77 1.66 -2.13
C LEU A 61 16.91 3.13 -1.75
N ARG A 62 15.85 3.92 -1.93
CA ARG A 62 15.84 5.32 -1.52
C ARG A 62 15.00 5.49 -0.27
N LEU A 63 15.60 6.06 0.78
CA LEU A 63 14.96 6.37 2.05
C LEU A 63 14.95 7.90 2.22
N GLY A 64 13.77 8.50 2.39
CA GLY A 64 13.63 9.93 2.69
C GLY A 64 12.88 10.74 1.62
N HIS A 65 12.54 11.95 1.99
CA HIS A 65 11.79 12.90 1.17
C HIS A 65 12.76 13.65 0.24
N THR A 66 12.61 13.51 -1.07
CA THR A 66 13.45 14.24 -2.03
C THR A 66 12.66 15.37 -2.67
N PRO A 67 12.92 16.65 -2.34
CA PRO A 67 12.58 17.72 -3.26
C PRO A 67 13.52 17.61 -4.47
N MET A 68 12.93 17.51 -5.66
CA MET A 68 13.68 17.38 -6.92
C MET A 68 14.57 18.59 -7.16
N GLN A 69 15.86 18.45 -6.91
CA GLN A 69 16.88 19.29 -7.56
C GLN A 69 17.85 18.39 -8.33
N LYS A 70 18.11 18.82 -9.55
CA LYS A 70 18.99 18.19 -10.54
C LYS A 70 20.26 17.59 -9.91
N MET A 71 20.30 16.28 -9.75
CA MET A 71 21.54 15.55 -9.80
C MET A 71 21.48 14.63 -11.01
N GLU A 72 22.43 14.76 -11.92
CA GLU A 72 22.73 13.78 -12.96
C GLU A 72 23.38 12.52 -12.35
N VAL A 73 22.75 11.96 -11.34
CA VAL A 73 23.04 10.59 -10.97
C VAL A 73 22.26 9.75 -11.97
N LYS A 74 22.93 8.93 -12.74
CA LYS A 74 22.30 7.85 -13.52
C LYS A 74 21.55 6.98 -12.53
N SER A 75 20.31 7.36 -12.21
CA SER A 75 19.46 6.55 -11.33
C SER A 75 19.29 5.19 -11.98
N PRO A 76 19.36 4.10 -11.23
CA PRO A 76 19.16 2.77 -11.79
C PRO A 76 17.84 2.69 -12.54
N ARG A 77 17.76 1.86 -13.58
CA ARG A 77 16.50 1.61 -14.28
C ARG A 77 15.50 0.90 -13.38
N VAL A 78 15.98 0.22 -12.37
CA VAL A 78 15.22 -0.52 -11.37
C VAL A 78 15.52 0.06 -9.99
N TRP A 79 14.50 0.36 -9.21
CA TRP A 79 14.64 0.85 -7.84
C TRP A 79 13.58 0.25 -6.93
N LEU A 80 13.86 0.20 -5.64
CA LEU A 80 12.96 -0.29 -4.60
C LEU A 80 12.49 0.89 -3.74
N ASN A 81 11.17 1.00 -3.56
CA ASN A 81 10.56 1.94 -2.64
C ASN A 81 9.97 1.16 -1.46
N LEU A 82 10.15 1.67 -0.25
CA LEU A 82 9.47 1.18 0.96
C LEU A 82 8.43 2.19 1.40
N LEU A 83 7.28 1.69 1.85
CA LEU A 83 6.15 2.52 2.34
C LEU A 83 5.78 3.64 1.36
N SER A 84 5.79 3.31 0.06
CA SER A 84 5.76 4.32 -1.01
C SER A 84 4.40 4.95 -1.24
N ASP A 85 3.34 4.19 -1.06
CA ASP A 85 1.99 4.62 -1.40
C ASP A 85 1.03 4.25 -0.28
N MET A 86 0.15 5.18 0.06
CA MET A 86 -0.92 5.00 1.04
C MET A 86 -2.23 5.47 0.42
N GLU A 87 -3.31 4.74 0.66
CA GLU A 87 -4.66 5.10 0.24
C GLU A 87 -5.56 5.10 1.48
N PHE A 88 -6.34 6.14 1.63
CA PHE A 88 -7.34 6.27 2.68
C PHE A 88 -8.60 6.88 2.12
N GLY A 89 -9.73 6.24 2.35
CA GLY A 89 -11.00 6.73 1.82
C GLY A 89 -12.17 5.87 2.25
N PHE A 90 -13.18 5.84 1.41
CA PHE A 90 -14.41 5.12 1.65
C PHE A 90 -14.43 3.81 0.85
N THR A 91 -15.09 2.79 1.41
CA THR A 91 -15.38 1.54 0.71
C THR A 91 -16.88 1.31 0.68
N GLN A 92 -17.38 0.80 -0.44
CA GLN A 92 -18.79 0.51 -0.66
C GLN A 92 -18.95 -0.79 -1.42
N LEU A 93 -19.98 -1.58 -1.07
CA LEU A 93 -20.43 -2.69 -1.88
C LEU A 93 -21.38 -2.18 -2.97
N THR A 94 -21.26 -2.75 -4.14
CA THR A 94 -22.10 -2.43 -5.30
C THR A 94 -22.57 -3.69 -5.99
N GLY A 95 -23.73 -3.60 -6.64
CA GLY A 95 -24.32 -4.75 -7.35
C GLY A 95 -24.71 -5.88 -6.41
N VAL A 96 -25.19 -5.57 -5.20
CA VAL A 96 -25.53 -6.60 -4.20
C VAL A 96 -26.78 -7.34 -4.67
N ASP A 97 -26.64 -8.64 -4.93
CA ASP A 97 -27.71 -9.52 -5.36
C ASP A 97 -28.08 -10.49 -4.23
N TYR A 98 -29.32 -10.35 -3.74
CA TYR A 98 -29.90 -11.18 -2.70
C TYR A 98 -30.82 -12.30 -3.25
N SER A 99 -30.76 -12.63 -4.55
CA SER A 99 -31.65 -13.60 -5.20
C SER A 99 -31.66 -14.98 -4.51
N GLY A 100 -30.58 -15.32 -3.82
CA GLY A 100 -30.46 -16.54 -3.06
C GLY A 100 -30.94 -16.45 -1.60
N TYR A 101 -31.48 -15.32 -1.15
CA TYR A 101 -31.93 -15.09 0.25
C TYR A 101 -33.45 -14.97 0.34
N ALA A 102 -33.99 -15.22 1.55
CA ALA A 102 -35.43 -15.00 1.79
C ALA A 102 -35.75 -13.49 1.69
N PRO A 103 -36.97 -13.12 1.26
CA PRO A 103 -37.31 -11.69 1.11
C PRO A 103 -37.10 -10.85 2.38
N GLY A 104 -37.24 -11.45 3.58
CA GLY A 104 -37.00 -10.79 4.85
C GLY A 104 -35.53 -10.66 5.26
N GLU A 105 -34.63 -11.31 4.53
CA GLU A 105 -33.17 -11.23 4.77
C GLU A 105 -32.48 -10.28 3.78
N ALA A 106 -33.18 -9.78 2.76
CA ALA A 106 -32.58 -8.84 1.81
C ALA A 106 -32.19 -7.51 2.47
N GLY A 107 -31.11 -6.89 2.02
CA GLY A 107 -30.64 -5.58 2.52
C GLY A 107 -29.73 -5.63 3.75
N PHE A 108 -29.41 -6.80 4.30
CA PHE A 108 -28.55 -6.87 5.50
C PHE A 108 -27.11 -6.37 5.30
N LEU A 109 -26.65 -6.26 4.05
CA LEU A 109 -25.36 -5.65 3.72
C LEU A 109 -25.45 -4.17 3.36
N ASP A 110 -26.61 -3.55 3.53
CA ASP A 110 -26.74 -2.11 3.35
C ASP A 110 -25.76 -1.37 4.25
N GLN A 111 -25.14 -0.35 3.71
CA GLN A 111 -23.98 0.31 4.32
C GLN A 111 -24.24 1.77 4.66
N ARG A 112 -23.56 2.24 5.69
CA ARG A 112 -23.31 3.67 5.92
C ARG A 112 -21.99 4.07 5.30
N LEU A 113 -22.00 4.89 4.25
CA LEU A 113 -20.81 5.29 3.51
C LEU A 113 -19.77 5.98 4.41
N GLY A 114 -20.18 7.00 5.16
CA GLY A 114 -19.24 7.80 5.96
C GLY A 114 -18.34 7.02 6.92
N PRO A 115 -18.89 6.07 7.73
CA PRO A 115 -18.07 5.24 8.62
C PRO A 115 -17.49 3.97 7.97
N SER A 116 -17.78 3.71 6.69
CA SER A 116 -17.17 2.60 5.92
C SER A 116 -15.90 3.10 5.25
N PHE A 117 -14.74 2.60 5.67
CA PHE A 117 -13.47 3.11 5.18
C PHE A 117 -12.57 2.02 4.61
N HIS A 118 -11.79 2.43 3.63
CA HIS A 118 -10.68 1.71 3.04
C HIS A 118 -9.37 2.31 3.50
N PHE A 119 -8.42 1.47 3.86
CA PHE A 119 -7.05 1.87 4.11
C PHE A 119 -6.10 0.86 3.46
N SER A 120 -5.14 1.34 2.70
CA SER A 120 -4.08 0.49 2.19
C SER A 120 -2.72 1.19 2.22
N PHE A 121 -1.66 0.41 2.32
CA PHE A 121 -0.30 0.92 2.20
C PHE A 121 0.60 -0.09 1.51
N SER A 122 1.48 0.43 0.66
CA SER A 122 2.52 -0.37 0.01
C SER A 122 3.66 -0.61 0.97
N VAL A 123 3.87 -1.87 1.36
CA VAL A 123 4.98 -2.29 2.21
C VAL A 123 6.30 -2.11 1.46
N MET A 124 6.32 -2.57 0.22
CA MET A 124 7.46 -2.47 -0.68
C MET A 124 7.00 -2.44 -2.13
N GLN A 125 7.77 -1.80 -3.00
CA GLN A 125 7.50 -1.72 -4.43
C GLN A 125 8.79 -1.64 -5.22
N ILE A 126 8.98 -2.59 -6.13
CA ILE A 126 10.05 -2.57 -7.12
C ILE A 126 9.52 -1.85 -8.36
N CYS A 127 10.22 -0.82 -8.81
CA CYS A 127 9.87 -0.04 -9.99
C CYS A 127 10.91 -0.21 -11.09
N LEU A 128 10.43 -0.31 -12.33
CA LEU A 128 11.22 -0.39 -13.54
C LEU A 128 10.85 0.76 -14.48
N SER A 129 11.82 1.61 -14.85
CA SER A 129 11.60 2.62 -15.90
C SER A 129 11.47 1.97 -17.26
N LEU A 130 10.35 2.24 -17.94
CA LEU A 130 10.04 1.70 -19.27
C LEU A 130 10.62 2.57 -20.40
N ASN A 131 10.86 3.85 -20.16
CA ASN A 131 11.37 4.78 -21.15
C ASN A 131 12.64 5.51 -20.69
N ARG A 132 13.37 6.12 -21.65
CA ARG A 132 14.61 6.87 -21.37
C ARG A 132 14.37 8.15 -20.60
N SER A 133 13.22 8.80 -20.80
CA SER A 133 12.83 10.03 -20.09
C SER A 133 12.35 9.75 -18.65
N ARG A 134 12.15 8.47 -18.29
CA ARG A 134 11.66 8.03 -16.96
C ARG A 134 10.31 8.60 -16.56
N THR A 135 9.54 8.98 -17.55
CA THR A 135 8.16 9.43 -17.34
C THR A 135 7.18 8.28 -17.24
N LEU A 136 7.59 7.08 -17.66
CA LEU A 136 6.75 5.87 -17.61
C LEU A 136 7.52 4.77 -16.88
N SER A 137 6.87 4.19 -15.84
CA SER A 137 7.45 3.14 -15.02
C SER A 137 6.44 2.04 -14.73
N LEU A 138 6.93 0.82 -14.59
CA LEU A 138 6.16 -0.32 -14.11
C LEU A 138 6.59 -0.62 -12.67
N GLY A 139 5.61 -0.71 -11.77
CA GLY A 139 5.81 -1.07 -10.37
C GLY A 139 5.19 -2.44 -10.06
N LEU A 140 5.91 -3.26 -9.32
CA LEU A 140 5.42 -4.49 -8.71
C LEU A 140 5.64 -4.39 -7.22
N GLY A 141 4.59 -4.58 -6.42
CA GLY A 141 4.68 -4.33 -4.99
C GLY A 141 4.06 -5.40 -4.11
N LEU A 142 4.20 -5.17 -2.81
CA LEU A 142 3.47 -5.85 -1.75
C LEU A 142 2.68 -4.78 -0.99
N GLN A 143 1.37 -4.98 -0.85
CA GLN A 143 0.45 -4.02 -0.26
C GLN A 143 -0.41 -4.68 0.80
N TYR A 144 -0.58 -4.04 1.94
CA TYR A 144 -1.57 -4.41 2.93
C TYR A 144 -2.82 -3.56 2.76
N THR A 145 -3.98 -4.20 2.83
CA THR A 145 -5.29 -3.55 2.69
C THR A 145 -6.20 -3.92 3.85
N LEU A 146 -6.93 -2.94 4.36
CA LEU A 146 -7.93 -3.06 5.40
C LEU A 146 -9.22 -2.35 4.94
N ASP A 147 -10.31 -3.10 4.84
CA ASP A 147 -11.63 -2.56 4.56
C ASP A 147 -12.53 -2.70 5.78
N ASN A 148 -13.25 -1.64 6.10
CA ASN A 148 -14.19 -1.60 7.19
C ASN A 148 -15.57 -1.22 6.65
N ILE A 149 -16.43 -2.21 6.55
CA ILE A 149 -17.79 -2.10 6.02
C ILE A 149 -18.74 -1.91 7.17
N ARG A 150 -19.31 -0.72 7.33
CA ARG A 150 -20.25 -0.39 8.38
C ARG A 150 -21.67 -0.67 7.93
N LEU A 151 -22.36 -1.60 8.61
CA LEU A 151 -23.77 -1.91 8.33
C LEU A 151 -24.68 -0.72 8.64
N ALA A 152 -25.71 -0.54 7.85
CA ALA A 152 -26.74 0.47 8.05
C ALA A 152 -27.59 0.14 9.27
N ASP A 153 -27.96 -1.13 9.42
CA ASP A 153 -28.69 -1.63 10.58
C ASP A 153 -27.71 -2.01 11.70
N SER A 154 -27.89 -1.44 12.86
CA SER A 154 -27.13 -1.74 14.07
C SER A 154 -27.77 -2.77 14.98
N GLY A 155 -29.01 -3.21 14.69
CA GLY A 155 -29.70 -4.28 15.35
C GLY A 155 -29.28 -5.67 14.91
N ILE A 156 -28.43 -5.75 13.86
CA ILE A 156 -27.95 -7.02 13.34
C ILE A 156 -26.41 -7.07 13.34
N THR A 157 -25.87 -8.26 13.40
CA THR A 157 -24.50 -8.59 13.09
C THR A 157 -24.43 -9.62 11.97
N LEU A 158 -23.23 -9.85 11.41
CA LEU A 158 -23.06 -10.90 10.40
C LEU A 158 -22.63 -12.20 11.08
N GLY A 159 -23.21 -13.29 10.68
CA GLY A 159 -22.85 -14.64 11.12
C GLY A 159 -22.76 -15.61 9.96
N ASN A 160 -22.26 -16.81 10.23
CA ASN A 160 -22.23 -17.90 9.27
C ASN A 160 -23.11 -19.06 9.75
N ILE A 161 -24.12 -19.42 8.97
CA ILE A 161 -24.96 -20.57 9.20
C ILE A 161 -24.88 -21.48 7.98
N GLY A 162 -24.49 -22.74 8.19
CA GLY A 162 -24.31 -23.69 7.07
C GLY A 162 -23.27 -23.28 6.03
N GLY A 163 -22.29 -22.47 6.41
CA GLY A 163 -21.26 -21.96 5.48
C GLY A 163 -21.68 -20.70 4.71
N ARG A 164 -22.89 -20.20 4.96
CA ARG A 164 -23.46 -19.04 4.29
C ARG A 164 -23.51 -17.85 5.25
N LEU A 165 -23.19 -16.67 4.73
CA LEU A 165 -23.28 -15.41 5.45
C LEU A 165 -24.76 -15.02 5.63
N VAL A 166 -25.18 -14.77 6.86
CA VAL A 166 -26.55 -14.40 7.20
C VAL A 166 -26.56 -13.26 8.20
N PRO A 167 -27.65 -12.45 8.24
CA PRO A 167 -27.86 -11.51 9.33
C PRO A 167 -28.26 -12.28 10.59
N VAL A 168 -27.65 -11.90 11.73
CA VAL A 168 -27.99 -12.41 13.06
C VAL A 168 -28.52 -11.24 13.88
N ALA A 169 -29.78 -11.35 14.35
CA ALA A 169 -30.36 -10.32 15.20
C ALA A 169 -29.61 -10.26 16.55
N LEU A 170 -29.38 -9.07 17.03
CA LEU A 170 -28.83 -8.81 18.35
C LEU A 170 -29.98 -8.61 19.35
N ASP A 171 -29.83 -9.11 20.57
CA ASP A 171 -30.84 -8.95 21.65
C ASP A 171 -31.08 -7.46 21.94
N GLU A 172 -30.02 -6.64 21.86
CA GLU A 172 -30.09 -5.19 21.96
C GLU A 172 -29.33 -4.55 20.76
N PRO A 173 -29.87 -3.43 20.20
CA PRO A 173 -29.19 -2.73 19.13
C PRO A 173 -27.79 -2.27 19.56
N ALA A 174 -26.77 -2.62 18.78
CA ALA A 174 -25.41 -2.21 19.05
C ALA A 174 -25.18 -0.75 18.61
N ASP A 175 -24.24 -0.05 19.24
CA ASP A 175 -23.78 1.26 18.73
C ASP A 175 -23.19 1.14 17.33
N LYS A 176 -22.60 -0.02 17.05
CA LYS A 176 -21.85 -0.28 15.82
C LYS A 176 -21.89 -1.75 15.46
N SER A 177 -22.29 -2.03 14.23
CA SER A 177 -22.13 -3.32 13.60
C SER A 177 -21.34 -3.14 12.28
N LYS A 178 -20.32 -3.96 12.05
CA LYS A 178 -19.43 -3.83 10.90
C LYS A 178 -18.75 -5.15 10.53
N ALA A 179 -18.43 -5.31 9.26
CA ALA A 179 -17.48 -6.30 8.79
C ALA A 179 -16.10 -5.62 8.55
N VAL A 180 -15.07 -6.29 8.97
CA VAL A 180 -13.69 -5.85 8.76
C VAL A 180 -12.94 -6.93 8.01
N THR A 181 -12.35 -6.58 6.87
CA THR A 181 -11.52 -7.50 6.11
C THR A 181 -10.11 -7.00 6.05
N SER A 182 -9.15 -7.91 6.05
CA SER A 182 -7.73 -7.60 5.85
C SER A 182 -7.16 -8.50 4.78
N SER A 183 -6.31 -7.95 3.93
CA SER A 183 -5.68 -8.68 2.84
C SER A 183 -4.23 -8.24 2.61
N LEU A 184 -3.46 -9.15 2.02
CA LEU A 184 -2.13 -8.89 1.50
C LEU A 184 -2.18 -8.99 -0.01
N GLY A 185 -1.81 -7.93 -0.72
CA GLY A 185 -1.96 -7.82 -2.15
C GLY A 185 -0.64 -7.68 -2.89
N ILE A 186 -0.70 -8.09 -4.15
CA ILE A 186 0.38 -7.88 -5.12
C ILE A 186 -0.15 -6.90 -6.18
N PRO A 187 0.06 -5.58 -6.00
CA PRO A 187 -0.30 -4.59 -7.01
C PRO A 187 0.75 -4.54 -8.12
N VAL A 188 0.25 -4.50 -9.36
CA VAL A 188 1.02 -4.13 -10.55
C VAL A 188 0.59 -2.72 -10.95
N ARG A 189 1.49 -1.77 -10.97
CA ARG A 189 1.23 -0.36 -11.22
C ARG A 189 1.90 0.11 -12.50
N LEU A 190 1.15 0.77 -13.36
CA LEU A 190 1.68 1.56 -14.46
C LEU A 190 1.68 3.03 -14.01
N ILE A 191 2.87 3.60 -13.85
CA ILE A 191 3.07 4.93 -13.29
C ILE A 191 3.51 5.85 -14.42
N TYR A 192 2.75 6.92 -14.64
CA TYR A 192 3.04 7.94 -15.64
C TYR A 192 3.24 9.31 -14.98
N GLU A 193 4.41 9.90 -15.17
CA GLU A 193 4.81 11.20 -14.64
C GLU A 193 5.13 12.16 -15.81
N PRO A 194 4.07 12.77 -16.45
CA PRO A 194 4.26 13.62 -17.62
C PRO A 194 5.03 14.90 -17.33
N VAL A 195 4.82 15.46 -16.16
CA VAL A 195 5.48 16.66 -15.67
C VAL A 195 5.87 16.49 -14.21
N LYS A 196 6.79 17.32 -13.74
CA LYS A 196 7.21 17.31 -12.33
C LYS A 196 6.01 17.41 -11.41
N ARG A 197 6.00 16.58 -10.38
CA ARG A 197 4.99 16.54 -9.32
C ARG A 197 3.64 15.95 -9.72
N LEU A 198 3.35 15.72 -11.00
CA LEU A 198 2.11 15.08 -11.43
C LEU A 198 2.37 13.61 -11.69
N ARG A 199 1.66 12.75 -10.97
CA ARG A 199 1.69 11.30 -11.12
C ARG A 199 0.29 10.79 -11.44
N ILE A 200 0.19 10.00 -12.49
CA ILE A 200 -1.01 9.25 -12.85
C ILE A 200 -0.66 7.77 -12.76
N THR A 201 -1.43 7.02 -12.00
CA THR A 201 -1.16 5.59 -11.81
C THR A 201 -2.40 4.78 -12.18
N ALA A 202 -2.21 3.77 -13.02
CA ALA A 202 -3.16 2.67 -13.18
C ALA A 202 -2.65 1.46 -12.41
N VAL A 203 -3.52 0.76 -11.70
CA VAL A 203 -3.17 -0.39 -10.89
C VAL A 203 -4.08 -1.59 -11.19
N ALA A 204 -3.48 -2.75 -11.36
CA ALA A 204 -4.15 -4.04 -11.26
C ALA A 204 -3.68 -4.68 -9.96
N TYR A 205 -4.59 -5.06 -9.09
CA TYR A 205 -4.24 -5.65 -7.80
C TYR A 205 -4.82 -7.05 -7.65
N SER A 206 -4.04 -7.88 -6.99
CA SER A 206 -4.39 -9.26 -6.63
C SER A 206 -4.26 -9.38 -5.12
N ASP A 207 -5.38 -9.39 -4.41
CA ASP A 207 -5.43 -9.37 -2.96
C ASP A 207 -5.77 -10.76 -2.42
N PHE A 208 -4.98 -11.24 -1.47
CA PHE A 208 -5.19 -12.48 -0.74
C PHE A 208 -5.75 -12.15 0.63
N MET A 209 -6.97 -12.65 0.92
CA MET A 209 -7.66 -12.42 2.18
C MET A 209 -6.88 -13.07 3.33
N LEU A 210 -6.50 -12.28 4.32
CA LEU A 210 -5.88 -12.75 5.57
C LEU A 210 -6.92 -13.07 6.64
N GLY A 211 -8.02 -12.32 6.64
CA GLY A 211 -9.10 -12.52 7.60
C GLY A 211 -10.28 -11.61 7.33
N ALA A 212 -11.44 -12.06 7.81
CA ALA A 212 -12.69 -11.31 7.82
C ALA A 212 -13.37 -11.51 9.18
N ASP A 213 -13.81 -10.42 9.80
CA ASP A 213 -14.40 -10.42 11.12
C ASP A 213 -15.67 -9.57 11.14
N ALA A 214 -16.71 -10.06 11.80
CA ALA A 214 -17.83 -9.24 12.25
C ALA A 214 -17.48 -8.65 13.62
N ILE A 215 -17.68 -7.36 13.79
CA ILE A 215 -17.40 -6.65 15.03
C ILE A 215 -18.62 -5.78 15.38
N TYR A 216 -19.17 -5.96 16.56
CA TYR A 216 -20.15 -5.02 17.09
C TYR A 216 -19.70 -4.49 18.47
N LYS A 217 -20.26 -3.35 18.88
CA LYS A 217 -19.90 -2.69 20.14
C LYS A 217 -21.11 -2.50 21.01
N LYS A 218 -20.88 -2.75 22.31
CA LYS A 218 -21.76 -2.70 23.46
C LYS A 218 -22.83 -3.82 23.44
N PRO A 219 -22.39 -5.01 23.90
CA PRO A 219 -21.01 -5.37 24.29
C PRO A 219 -20.06 -5.41 23.10
N LYS A 220 -18.74 -5.32 23.34
CA LYS A 220 -17.75 -5.46 22.25
C LYS A 220 -17.51 -6.93 22.01
N GLU A 221 -17.97 -7.43 20.89
CA GLU A 221 -17.72 -8.78 20.43
C GLU A 221 -17.11 -8.80 19.03
N LYS A 222 -16.38 -9.87 18.77
CA LYS A 222 -15.72 -10.12 17.51
C LYS A 222 -15.89 -11.58 17.14
N HIS A 223 -16.43 -11.83 15.95
CA HIS A 223 -16.59 -13.17 15.39
C HIS A 223 -15.88 -13.23 14.05
N SER A 224 -15.15 -14.33 13.80
CA SER A 224 -14.56 -14.57 12.50
C SER A 224 -15.64 -14.96 11.50
N LEU A 225 -15.58 -14.36 10.32
CA LEU A 225 -16.49 -14.61 9.21
C LEU A 225 -15.83 -15.53 8.18
N SER A 226 -16.61 -16.48 7.67
CA SER A 226 -16.25 -17.31 6.55
C SER A 226 -17.08 -16.95 5.30
N GLY A 227 -16.75 -17.57 4.17
CA GLY A 227 -17.49 -17.34 2.92
C GLY A 227 -16.92 -16.25 2.03
N PHE A 228 -15.95 -15.48 2.49
CA PHE A 228 -15.20 -14.55 1.62
C PHE A 228 -14.33 -15.31 0.64
N ARG A 229 -14.12 -14.72 -0.54
CA ARG A 229 -13.13 -15.25 -1.48
C ARG A 229 -11.72 -15.04 -0.93
N ALA A 230 -10.92 -16.10 -0.96
CA ALA A 230 -9.53 -16.03 -0.53
C ALA A 230 -8.67 -15.15 -1.46
N TYR A 231 -9.07 -15.05 -2.72
CA TYR A 231 -8.39 -14.26 -3.75
C TYR A 231 -9.37 -13.28 -4.39
N GLN A 232 -8.95 -12.04 -4.48
CA GLN A 232 -9.69 -10.96 -5.12
C GLN A 232 -8.80 -10.25 -6.13
N PHE A 233 -9.38 -9.98 -7.30
CA PHE A 233 -8.71 -9.22 -8.36
C PHE A 233 -9.52 -7.95 -8.64
N GLY A 234 -8.82 -6.86 -8.89
CA GLY A 234 -9.46 -5.60 -9.24
C GLY A 234 -8.53 -4.63 -9.96
N LEU A 235 -9.11 -3.54 -10.37
CA LEU A 235 -8.42 -2.45 -11.06
C LEU A 235 -8.63 -1.15 -10.28
N GLY A 236 -7.70 -0.24 -10.44
CA GLY A 236 -7.80 1.08 -9.85
C GLY A 236 -6.98 2.10 -10.62
N ALA A 237 -7.17 3.34 -10.26
CA ALA A 237 -6.41 4.46 -10.78
C ALA A 237 -6.23 5.51 -9.69
N SER A 238 -5.14 6.27 -9.78
CA SER A 238 -4.93 7.44 -8.95
C SER A 238 -4.28 8.57 -9.72
N VAL A 239 -4.56 9.79 -9.28
CA VAL A 239 -3.91 11.00 -9.78
C VAL A 239 -3.43 11.79 -8.58
N ALA A 240 -2.12 12.05 -8.52
CA ALA A 240 -1.49 12.76 -7.42
C ALA A 240 -0.66 13.95 -7.92
N TYR A 241 -0.68 15.04 -7.16
CA TYR A 241 0.16 16.20 -7.38
C TYR A 241 0.98 16.49 -6.11
N SER A 242 2.30 16.56 -6.23
CA SER A 242 3.22 16.71 -5.08
C SER A 242 3.01 15.68 -3.98
N GLY A 243 2.69 14.43 -4.36
CA GLY A 243 2.49 13.33 -3.43
C GLY A 243 1.06 13.15 -2.92
N PHE A 244 0.20 14.16 -2.99
CA PHE A 244 -1.20 14.07 -2.58
C PHE A 244 -2.12 13.94 -3.80
N GLY A 245 -3.14 13.10 -3.68
CA GLY A 245 -4.04 12.86 -4.80
C GLY A 245 -5.33 12.17 -4.40
N LEU A 246 -6.03 11.74 -5.43
CA LEU A 246 -7.26 10.97 -5.33
C LEU A 246 -7.04 9.60 -5.95
N TYR A 247 -7.72 8.60 -5.42
CA TYR A 247 -7.75 7.26 -6.00
C TYR A 247 -9.18 6.75 -6.13
N ALA A 248 -9.36 5.78 -7.02
CA ALA A 248 -10.54 4.94 -7.11
C ALA A 248 -10.13 3.51 -7.44
N ARG A 249 -10.79 2.52 -6.85
CA ARG A 249 -10.56 1.09 -7.05
C ARG A 249 -11.90 0.38 -7.24
N TYR A 250 -11.90 -0.65 -8.08
CA TYR A 250 -13.04 -1.53 -8.33
C TYR A 250 -12.62 -2.99 -8.24
N GLY A 251 -13.26 -3.77 -7.38
CA GLY A 251 -13.09 -5.20 -7.28
C GLY A 251 -13.85 -5.91 -8.39
N ILE A 252 -13.13 -6.52 -9.34
CA ILE A 252 -13.72 -7.25 -10.46
C ILE A 252 -14.26 -8.61 -9.99
N THR A 253 -13.53 -9.29 -9.08
CA THR A 253 -14.03 -10.52 -8.48
C THR A 253 -15.05 -10.20 -7.39
N PRO A 254 -16.17 -10.94 -7.33
CA PRO A 254 -17.12 -10.82 -6.23
C PRO A 254 -16.46 -11.02 -4.86
N LEU A 255 -16.97 -10.33 -3.84
CA LEU A 255 -16.40 -10.35 -2.49
C LEU A 255 -16.55 -11.73 -1.84
N PHE A 256 -17.68 -12.40 -2.07
CA PHE A 256 -18.01 -13.70 -1.47
C PHE A 256 -17.78 -14.86 -2.46
N LYS A 257 -17.58 -16.05 -1.92
CA LYS A 257 -17.63 -17.30 -2.69
C LYS A 257 -19.06 -17.53 -3.20
N HIS A 258 -19.17 -18.28 -4.29
CA HIS A 258 -20.50 -18.70 -4.78
C HIS A 258 -21.28 -19.38 -3.66
N ASP A 259 -22.55 -19.02 -3.52
CA ASP A 259 -23.50 -19.49 -2.49
C ASP A 259 -23.12 -19.22 -1.03
N ALA A 260 -21.97 -18.59 -0.76
CA ALA A 260 -21.57 -18.27 0.62
C ALA A 260 -21.95 -16.85 1.07
N GLY A 261 -22.42 -16.00 0.19
CA GLY A 261 -22.88 -14.65 0.46
C GLY A 261 -23.61 -14.06 -0.76
N PRO A 262 -24.21 -12.87 -0.62
CA PRO A 262 -24.77 -12.14 -1.76
C PRO A 262 -23.70 -11.84 -2.79
N ASP A 263 -24.01 -11.92 -4.08
CA ASP A 263 -23.08 -11.50 -5.10
C ASP A 263 -22.91 -9.98 -5.05
N CYS A 264 -21.69 -9.51 -4.89
CA CYS A 264 -21.40 -8.08 -4.79
C CYS A 264 -19.93 -7.79 -5.09
N HIS A 265 -19.68 -6.55 -5.49
CA HIS A 265 -18.34 -6.04 -5.79
C HIS A 265 -17.97 -4.90 -4.85
N THR A 266 -16.69 -4.68 -4.64
CA THR A 266 -16.19 -3.58 -3.82
C THR A 266 -15.80 -2.38 -4.69
N VAL A 267 -16.19 -1.18 -4.25
CA VAL A 267 -15.69 0.10 -4.80
C VAL A 267 -15.05 0.86 -3.65
N SER A 268 -13.84 1.35 -3.85
CA SER A 268 -13.17 2.21 -2.87
C SER A 268 -12.65 3.46 -3.55
N PHE A 269 -12.77 4.60 -2.88
CA PHE A 269 -12.31 5.89 -3.40
C PHE A 269 -11.95 6.82 -2.24
N GLY A 270 -11.06 7.74 -2.50
CA GLY A 270 -10.59 8.68 -1.48
C GLY A 270 -9.28 9.33 -1.83
N PHE A 271 -8.47 9.55 -0.82
CA PHE A 271 -7.18 10.22 -0.92
C PHE A 271 -6.05 9.21 -1.06
N ALA A 272 -5.13 9.53 -1.96
CA ALA A 272 -3.87 8.82 -2.12
C ALA A 272 -2.71 9.71 -1.68
N TYR A 273 -1.75 9.11 -1.01
CA TYR A 273 -0.48 9.75 -0.66
C TYR A 273 0.67 8.90 -1.18
N SER A 274 1.56 9.52 -1.95
CA SER A 274 2.74 8.85 -2.50
C SER A 274 4.01 9.49 -1.98
N LEU A 275 4.82 8.70 -1.28
CA LEU A 275 6.11 9.11 -0.70
C LEU A 275 7.25 9.12 -1.74
N SER A 276 7.07 8.42 -2.86
CA SER A 276 8.07 8.34 -3.93
C SER A 276 7.77 9.39 -4.99
N LEU A 277 8.36 10.54 -4.85
CA LEU A 277 8.41 11.58 -5.88
C LEU A 277 9.84 11.73 -6.40
#